data_ba558a70a0462651aded9804d466c4f0
#
_entry.id   ba558a70a0462651aded9804d466c4f0
#
_cell.length_a   1.000
_cell.length_b   1.000
_cell.length_c   1.000
_cell.angle_alpha   90.00
_cell.angle_beta   90.00
_cell.angle_gamma   90.00
#
_symmetry.space_group_name_H-M   'P 1'
#
loop_
_entity.id
_entity.type
_entity.pdbx_description
1 polymer ?
#
loop_
_entity_poly.entity_id
_entity_poly.type
_entity_poly.pdbx_seq_one_letter_code
_entity_poly.pdbx_strand_id
1 'polypeptide(L)'
;SPDFAFGNFQIQIVNYEEDYLTSPKEDANQFCLGVIASANGHRAFLTSDIDDVEGDASRIVSNYGLYSIDLMTSNHHGYPNAVDADYLAAVNPEYFIQTGDFRIMDNDTVETLTSLGLRVFSTTEYSGDLPAVIADFSGSAVTSNVDDTYEIYRGRSSKLVAYHDGIPYSGFFTRGGQKYYADSSHLLVCSTSWRDTETGIEYTADENGVITNERHVIGWVKRDGKWYYYNDDETPYTGWLTLDHKTYYLGADGVMATGWLLLDGDYYYFSGSGEMQTGWQFISNNWYYLAKDTGIMYSSGWHADPETKTMYYFYTWGGAARNTTLTLNGYRVKFLSWGGISGSTWLYHDGAWYYVQKYSCVT
;
A
#
# COMPACT_ATOMS: atom_id res chain seq x y z
N SER A 1 -28.94 26.60 37.80
CA SER A 1 -29.20 25.49 36.90
C SER A 1 -29.67 24.27 37.73
N PRO A 2 -30.58 23.48 37.20
CA PRO A 2 -30.97 22.25 37.86
C PRO A 2 -29.85 21.22 37.74
N ASP A 3 -29.06 21.10 38.82
CA ASP A 3 -27.97 20.13 38.92
C ASP A 3 -28.50 18.92 39.71
N PHE A 4 -28.27 17.73 39.18
CA PHE A 4 -28.64 16.47 39.83
C PHE A 4 -27.37 15.69 40.14
N ALA A 5 -27.29 15.07 41.32
CA ALA A 5 -26.18 14.26 41.72
C ALA A 5 -26.63 12.89 42.25
N PHE A 6 -25.98 11.83 41.78
CA PHE A 6 -26.19 10.45 42.21
C PHE A 6 -24.83 9.81 42.54
N GLY A 7 -24.39 9.97 43.79
CA GLY A 7 -23.05 9.59 44.20
C GLY A 7 -22.00 10.49 43.54
N ASN A 8 -21.09 9.89 42.77
CA ASN A 8 -20.08 10.61 42.01
C ASN A 8 -20.53 10.96 40.56
N PHE A 9 -21.73 10.59 40.16
CA PHE A 9 -22.33 10.95 38.89
C PHE A 9 -23.10 12.26 39.02
N GLN A 10 -22.80 13.23 38.18
CA GLN A 10 -23.43 14.55 38.15
C GLN A 10 -24.05 14.82 36.78
N ILE A 11 -25.21 15.41 36.75
CA ILE A 11 -25.89 15.92 35.56
C ILE A 11 -26.14 17.39 35.75
N GLN A 12 -25.69 18.20 34.80
CA GLN A 12 -25.93 19.63 34.75
C GLN A 12 -26.68 19.95 33.46
N ILE A 13 -27.83 20.62 33.58
CA ILE A 13 -28.60 21.08 32.42
C ILE A 13 -28.09 22.48 32.06
N VAL A 14 -27.70 22.66 30.80
CA VAL A 14 -27.14 23.90 30.24
C VAL A 14 -28.07 24.48 29.18
N ASN A 15 -27.79 25.69 28.75
CA ASN A 15 -28.64 26.49 27.88
C ASN A 15 -30.02 26.80 28.51
N TYR A 16 -30.04 26.82 29.84
CA TYR A 16 -31.20 27.24 30.61
C TYR A 16 -30.89 28.61 31.23
N GLU A 17 -31.36 29.69 30.56
CA GLU A 17 -31.21 31.06 31.08
C GLU A 17 -32.59 31.70 31.15
N GLU A 18 -32.89 32.37 32.27
CA GLU A 18 -34.11 33.11 32.45
C GLU A 18 -34.28 34.25 31.42
N ASP A 19 -33.17 34.77 30.88
CA ASP A 19 -33.19 35.84 29.87
C ASP A 19 -33.75 35.38 28.51
N TYR A 20 -33.70 34.11 28.19
CA TYR A 20 -34.25 33.55 26.95
C TYR A 20 -35.81 33.58 26.95
N LEU A 21 -36.44 33.53 28.11
CA LEU A 21 -37.88 33.59 28.24
C LEU A 21 -38.45 34.98 27.89
N THR A 22 -37.62 36.02 27.83
CA THR A 22 -38.02 37.39 27.62
C THR A 22 -37.61 37.98 26.27
N SER A 23 -36.73 37.36 25.53
CA SER A 23 -36.31 37.80 24.19
C SER A 23 -36.85 36.86 23.11
N PRO A 24 -37.60 37.38 22.12
CA PRO A 24 -38.03 36.56 21.00
C PRO A 24 -36.81 36.11 20.21
N LYS A 25 -36.54 34.84 20.17
CA LYS A 25 -35.55 34.22 19.31
C LYS A 25 -36.16 33.72 18.02
N GLU A 26 -35.46 33.84 16.92
CA GLU A 26 -35.96 33.53 15.59
C GLU A 26 -36.04 32.01 15.30
N ASP A 27 -35.21 31.20 16.01
CA ASP A 27 -35.14 29.76 15.83
C ASP A 27 -35.44 28.95 17.10
N ALA A 28 -36.23 27.90 16.95
CA ALA A 28 -36.60 26.97 18.02
C ALA A 28 -35.36 26.24 18.60
N ASN A 29 -34.29 26.02 17.83
CA ASN A 29 -33.09 25.32 18.25
C ASN A 29 -32.32 26.10 19.31
N GLN A 30 -32.48 27.41 19.39
CA GLN A 30 -31.86 28.27 20.42
C GLN A 30 -32.43 28.03 21.81
N PHE A 31 -33.59 27.35 21.91
CA PHE A 31 -34.22 26.96 23.18
C PHE A 31 -33.95 25.52 23.60
N CYS A 32 -33.15 24.81 22.84
CA CYS A 32 -32.80 23.42 23.16
C CYS A 32 -31.86 23.35 24.38
N LEU A 33 -32.13 22.36 25.24
CA LEU A 33 -31.35 22.14 26.44
C LEU A 33 -30.21 21.15 26.10
N GLY A 34 -29.01 21.48 26.53
CA GLY A 34 -27.89 20.56 26.54
C GLY A 34 -27.72 19.93 27.93
N VAL A 35 -26.98 18.84 27.98
CA VAL A 35 -26.68 18.13 29.20
C VAL A 35 -25.17 17.92 29.32
N ILE A 36 -24.59 18.33 30.46
CA ILE A 36 -23.24 17.93 30.84
C ILE A 36 -23.38 16.79 31.84
N ALA A 37 -22.87 15.61 31.49
CA ALA A 37 -22.74 14.49 32.39
C ALA A 37 -21.28 14.36 32.85
N SER A 38 -21.06 14.12 34.12
CA SER A 38 -19.71 13.92 34.66
C SER A 38 -19.67 12.84 35.71
N ALA A 39 -18.61 12.04 35.66
CA ALA A 39 -18.32 10.99 36.62
C ALA A 39 -16.83 10.65 36.62
N ASN A 40 -16.26 10.37 37.81
CA ASN A 40 -14.87 9.94 37.94
C ASN A 40 -13.80 10.83 37.30
N GLY A 41 -14.10 12.13 37.11
CA GLY A 41 -13.20 13.08 36.44
C GLY A 41 -13.42 13.19 34.94
N HIS A 42 -14.28 12.36 34.35
CA HIS A 42 -14.66 12.38 32.96
C HIS A 42 -15.91 13.22 32.70
N ARG A 43 -16.02 13.77 31.50
CA ARG A 43 -17.13 14.68 31.11
C ARG A 43 -17.66 14.35 29.72
N ALA A 44 -18.96 14.33 29.61
CA ALA A 44 -19.69 14.26 28.35
C ALA A 44 -20.56 15.49 28.15
N PHE A 45 -20.63 15.98 26.92
CA PHE A 45 -21.55 17.05 26.52
C PHE A 45 -22.54 16.53 25.50
N LEU A 46 -23.79 16.38 25.91
CA LEU A 46 -24.92 15.97 25.06
C LEU A 46 -25.60 17.23 24.57
N THR A 47 -25.41 17.57 23.33
CA THR A 47 -25.70 18.90 22.77
C THR A 47 -27.12 19.09 22.33
N SER A 48 -27.90 17.99 22.07
CA SER A 48 -29.25 18.10 21.47
C SER A 48 -29.24 18.94 20.17
N ASP A 49 -30.24 19.73 19.90
CA ASP A 49 -30.34 20.60 18.72
C ASP A 49 -29.75 22.01 18.92
N ILE A 50 -28.92 22.19 19.94
CA ILE A 50 -28.16 23.42 20.11
C ILE A 50 -27.26 23.59 18.89
N ASP A 51 -27.30 24.75 18.24
CA ASP A 51 -26.38 25.12 17.17
C ASP A 51 -25.43 26.26 17.58
N ASP A 52 -24.49 26.62 16.73
CA ASP A 52 -23.54 27.71 16.98
C ASP A 52 -23.75 28.90 16.04
N VAL A 53 -24.89 28.97 15.36
CA VAL A 53 -25.17 30.06 14.39
C VAL A 53 -25.05 31.46 15.02
N GLU A 54 -25.47 31.61 16.29
CA GLU A 54 -25.34 32.84 17.07
C GLU A 54 -24.28 32.73 18.18
N GLY A 55 -23.41 31.71 18.14
CA GLY A 55 -22.38 31.48 19.15
C GLY A 55 -22.91 30.87 20.45
N ASP A 56 -24.10 30.27 20.45
CA ASP A 56 -24.71 29.68 21.65
C ASP A 56 -23.91 28.50 22.16
N ALA A 57 -23.47 27.58 21.28
CA ALA A 57 -22.65 26.46 21.67
C ALA A 57 -21.29 26.90 22.20
N SER A 58 -20.61 27.81 21.53
CA SER A 58 -19.34 28.42 21.95
C SER A 58 -19.44 29.10 23.30
N ARG A 59 -20.54 29.79 23.58
CA ARG A 59 -20.83 30.41 24.88
C ARG A 59 -20.98 29.38 26.00
N ILE A 60 -21.68 28.28 25.75
CA ILE A 60 -21.82 27.18 26.71
C ILE A 60 -20.44 26.57 26.98
N VAL A 61 -19.63 26.31 25.98
CA VAL A 61 -18.26 25.81 26.16
C VAL A 61 -17.45 26.73 27.08
N SER A 62 -17.49 28.04 26.82
CA SER A 62 -16.80 29.01 27.63
C SER A 62 -17.31 29.11 29.08
N ASN A 63 -18.63 29.18 29.26
CA ASN A 63 -19.24 29.33 30.59
C ASN A 63 -19.06 28.11 31.49
N TYR A 64 -19.01 26.92 30.92
CA TYR A 64 -18.91 25.67 31.67
C TYR A 64 -17.52 25.00 31.55
N GLY A 65 -16.59 25.65 30.85
CA GLY A 65 -15.22 25.16 30.70
C GLY A 65 -15.14 23.79 30.03
N LEU A 66 -15.89 23.60 28.91
CA LEU A 66 -15.95 22.33 28.20
C LEU A 66 -14.82 22.18 27.18
N TYR A 67 -13.58 22.25 27.64
CA TYR A 67 -12.38 22.09 26.83
C TYR A 67 -11.78 20.71 27.08
N SER A 68 -11.41 20.01 25.98
CA SER A 68 -10.81 18.68 26.04
C SER A 68 -11.64 17.72 26.89
N ILE A 69 -12.88 17.52 26.48
CA ILE A 69 -13.84 16.60 27.15
C ILE A 69 -13.74 15.20 26.56
N ASP A 70 -14.27 14.21 27.26
CA ASP A 70 -14.14 12.81 26.82
C ASP A 70 -15.15 12.46 25.69
N LEU A 71 -16.37 12.99 25.77
CA LEU A 71 -17.42 12.68 24.79
C LEU A 71 -18.27 13.88 24.45
N MET A 72 -18.61 14.03 23.18
CA MET A 72 -19.58 15.00 22.70
C MET A 72 -20.52 14.36 21.69
N THR A 73 -21.81 14.71 21.73
CA THR A 73 -22.73 14.43 20.63
C THR A 73 -22.70 15.53 19.59
N SER A 74 -23.07 15.23 18.34
CA SER A 74 -23.19 16.24 17.30
C SER A 74 -24.31 17.23 17.65
N ASN A 75 -24.03 18.52 17.50
CA ASN A 75 -25.02 19.56 17.60
C ASN A 75 -26.02 19.43 16.46
N HIS A 76 -27.30 19.56 16.74
CA HIS A 76 -28.38 19.55 15.76
C HIS A 76 -28.22 18.44 14.71
N HIS A 77 -27.94 17.25 15.18
CA HIS A 77 -27.70 16.05 14.34
C HIS A 77 -26.62 16.22 13.26
N GLY A 78 -25.69 17.18 13.42
CA GLY A 78 -24.65 17.47 12.44
C GLY A 78 -25.14 18.22 11.20
N TYR A 79 -26.27 18.92 11.28
CA TYR A 79 -26.74 19.76 10.17
C TYR A 79 -25.69 20.82 9.81
N PRO A 80 -25.63 21.26 8.53
CA PRO A 80 -24.72 22.29 8.09
C PRO A 80 -24.82 23.55 8.96
N ASN A 81 -23.68 24.10 9.33
CA ASN A 81 -23.50 25.28 10.21
C ASN A 81 -23.92 25.07 11.69
N ALA A 82 -24.31 23.87 12.09
CA ALA A 82 -24.59 23.58 13.51
C ALA A 82 -23.30 23.50 14.35
N VAL A 83 -22.16 23.25 13.70
CA VAL A 83 -20.86 23.07 14.34
C VAL A 83 -19.79 23.71 13.45
N ASP A 84 -18.97 24.60 13.98
CA ASP A 84 -17.82 25.14 13.26
C ASP A 84 -16.47 24.55 13.71
N ALA A 85 -15.42 24.84 12.93
CA ALA A 85 -14.09 24.32 13.19
C ALA A 85 -13.48 24.82 14.50
N ASP A 86 -13.67 26.11 14.83
CA ASP A 86 -13.09 26.72 16.01
C ASP A 86 -13.77 26.17 17.28
N TYR A 87 -15.08 25.97 17.21
CA TYR A 87 -15.87 25.32 18.26
C TYR A 87 -15.39 23.89 18.53
N LEU A 88 -15.30 23.06 17.47
CA LEU A 88 -14.83 21.68 17.58
C LEU A 88 -13.38 21.61 18.12
N ALA A 89 -12.52 22.47 17.62
CA ALA A 89 -11.13 22.54 18.11
C ALA A 89 -11.07 22.95 19.60
N ALA A 90 -11.95 23.83 20.05
CA ALA A 90 -12.01 24.25 21.44
C ALA A 90 -12.52 23.13 22.36
N VAL A 91 -13.59 22.44 21.98
CA VAL A 91 -14.14 21.31 22.75
C VAL A 91 -13.21 20.12 22.73
N ASN A 92 -12.63 19.80 21.56
CA ASN A 92 -11.68 18.72 21.32
C ASN A 92 -12.07 17.42 22.05
N PRO A 93 -13.24 16.82 21.76
CA PRO A 93 -13.71 15.60 22.43
C PRO A 93 -12.88 14.39 21.99
N GLU A 94 -12.64 13.43 22.89
CA GLU A 94 -12.06 12.14 22.53
C GLU A 94 -13.03 11.33 21.63
N TYR A 95 -14.34 11.33 21.95
CA TYR A 95 -15.39 10.67 21.19
C TYR A 95 -16.38 11.71 20.67
N PHE A 96 -16.55 11.78 19.35
CA PHE A 96 -17.59 12.57 18.71
C PHE A 96 -18.69 11.64 18.17
N ILE A 97 -19.89 11.73 18.74
CA ILE A 97 -21.01 10.86 18.40
C ILE A 97 -21.99 11.60 17.51
N GLN A 98 -22.03 11.24 16.24
CA GLN A 98 -23.03 11.70 15.29
C GLN A 98 -24.40 11.08 15.62
N THR A 99 -25.36 11.87 16.05
CA THR A 99 -26.70 11.40 16.47
C THR A 99 -27.70 11.34 15.34
N GLY A 100 -27.38 11.89 14.17
CA GLY A 100 -28.16 11.82 12.94
C GLY A 100 -27.50 10.93 11.88
N ASP A 101 -28.11 10.87 10.70
CA ASP A 101 -27.54 10.21 9.54
C ASP A 101 -26.21 10.90 9.16
N PHE A 102 -25.16 10.12 8.98
CA PHE A 102 -23.82 10.66 8.61
C PHE A 102 -23.84 11.47 7.31
N ARG A 103 -24.79 11.20 6.42
CA ARG A 103 -25.02 11.95 5.17
C ARG A 103 -25.46 13.40 5.38
N ILE A 104 -25.98 13.74 6.56
CA ILE A 104 -26.45 15.10 6.89
C ILE A 104 -25.24 16.00 7.16
N MET A 105 -24.17 15.45 7.73
CA MET A 105 -22.95 16.19 8.04
C MET A 105 -22.33 16.76 6.76
N ASP A 106 -22.01 18.03 6.74
CA ASP A 106 -21.34 18.65 5.59
C ASP A 106 -19.86 18.25 5.49
N ASN A 107 -19.27 18.49 4.30
CA ASN A 107 -17.90 18.10 4.06
C ASN A 107 -16.90 18.87 4.94
N ASP A 108 -17.18 20.13 5.22
CA ASP A 108 -16.28 21.00 6.01
C ASP A 108 -16.22 20.50 7.45
N THR A 109 -17.35 20.09 8.02
CA THR A 109 -17.40 19.46 9.34
C THR A 109 -16.63 18.13 9.35
N VAL A 110 -16.82 17.27 8.36
CA VAL A 110 -16.08 15.99 8.26
C VAL A 110 -14.59 16.22 8.11
N GLU A 111 -14.16 17.17 7.27
CA GLU A 111 -12.75 17.54 7.11
C GLU A 111 -12.16 18.09 8.41
N THR A 112 -12.93 18.88 9.15
CA THR A 112 -12.50 19.40 10.45
C THR A 112 -12.32 18.30 11.47
N LEU A 113 -13.30 17.42 11.64
CA LEU A 113 -13.22 16.28 12.55
C LEU A 113 -12.00 15.39 12.21
N THR A 114 -11.76 15.14 10.93
CA THR A 114 -10.64 14.35 10.45
C THR A 114 -9.30 15.05 10.72
N SER A 115 -9.20 16.36 10.44
CA SER A 115 -7.98 17.14 10.63
C SER A 115 -7.57 17.27 12.10
N LEU A 116 -8.55 17.32 12.99
CA LEU A 116 -8.35 17.32 14.44
C LEU A 116 -8.04 15.92 15.00
N GLY A 117 -8.17 14.87 14.19
CA GLY A 117 -7.93 13.49 14.62
C GLY A 117 -8.98 12.99 15.63
N LEU A 118 -10.20 13.54 15.59
CA LEU A 118 -11.28 13.15 16.48
C LEU A 118 -11.86 11.80 16.08
N ARG A 119 -12.21 11.00 17.06
CA ARG A 119 -12.88 9.70 16.86
C ARG A 119 -14.36 9.91 16.61
N VAL A 120 -14.84 9.56 15.40
CA VAL A 120 -16.20 9.82 14.95
C VAL A 120 -17.00 8.53 14.84
N PHE A 121 -18.14 8.46 15.51
CA PHE A 121 -19.06 7.34 15.45
C PHE A 121 -20.48 7.83 15.15
N SER A 122 -21.25 7.06 14.36
CA SER A 122 -22.64 7.40 14.01
C SER A 122 -23.62 6.43 14.65
N THR A 123 -24.68 6.93 15.26
CA THR A 123 -25.72 6.09 15.88
C THR A 123 -26.69 5.49 14.87
N THR A 124 -26.77 6.01 13.65
CA THR A 124 -27.78 5.59 12.65
C THR A 124 -27.29 4.52 11.71
N GLU A 125 -25.97 4.32 11.59
CA GLU A 125 -25.36 3.36 10.66
C GLU A 125 -25.02 2.03 11.34
N TYR A 126 -25.33 1.90 12.62
CA TYR A 126 -25.19 0.66 13.38
C TYR A 126 -26.29 -0.33 12.99
N SER A 127 -26.08 -1.07 11.92
CA SER A 127 -26.89 -2.22 11.54
C SER A 127 -26.20 -3.48 12.04
N GLY A 128 -26.53 -3.97 13.21
CA GLY A 128 -25.93 -5.19 13.75
C GLY A 128 -26.29 -5.43 15.20
N ASP A 129 -25.54 -6.28 15.86
CA ASP A 129 -25.78 -6.74 17.23
C ASP A 129 -25.59 -5.64 18.31
N LEU A 130 -25.15 -4.44 17.93
CA LEU A 130 -24.91 -3.31 18.84
C LEU A 130 -25.79 -2.12 18.45
N PRO A 131 -26.98 -1.97 19.08
CA PRO A 131 -27.94 -0.91 18.71
C PRO A 131 -27.59 0.49 19.24
N ALA A 132 -26.47 0.65 19.95
CA ALA A 132 -26.09 1.92 20.57
C ALA A 132 -24.58 2.04 20.75
N VAL A 133 -24.08 3.27 20.75
CA VAL A 133 -22.75 3.60 21.27
C VAL A 133 -22.85 3.71 22.78
N ILE A 134 -22.07 2.92 23.51
CA ILE A 134 -22.03 2.89 24.96
C ILE A 134 -20.64 3.34 25.42
N ALA A 135 -20.58 4.43 26.17
CA ALA A 135 -19.33 4.89 26.79
C ALA A 135 -19.33 4.58 28.28
N ASP A 136 -18.26 3.98 28.77
CA ASP A 136 -18.05 3.63 30.18
C ASP A 136 -17.08 4.62 30.85
N PHE A 137 -17.60 5.36 31.82
CA PHE A 137 -16.90 6.36 32.62
C PHE A 137 -16.43 5.82 33.98
N SER A 138 -16.45 4.51 34.21
CA SER A 138 -16.14 3.91 35.51
C SER A 138 -14.63 3.82 35.78
N GLY A 139 -13.82 3.80 34.75
CA GLY A 139 -12.35 3.66 34.81
C GLY A 139 -11.59 4.97 34.95
N SER A 140 -10.28 4.90 34.73
CA SER A 140 -9.38 6.04 34.65
C SER A 140 -9.30 6.63 33.22
N ALA A 141 -9.83 5.93 32.25
CA ALA A 141 -10.04 6.36 30.87
C ALA A 141 -11.47 5.99 30.48
N VAL A 142 -12.06 6.75 29.57
CA VAL A 142 -13.32 6.37 28.94
C VAL A 142 -13.06 5.25 27.96
N THR A 143 -13.90 4.23 27.98
CA THR A 143 -13.89 3.14 26.99
C THR A 143 -15.27 3.00 26.35
N SER A 144 -15.31 2.43 25.16
CA SER A 144 -16.57 2.27 24.43
C SER A 144 -16.66 0.87 23.81
N ASN A 145 -17.91 0.42 23.59
CA ASN A 145 -18.22 -0.79 22.85
C ASN A 145 -17.85 -0.70 21.37
N VAL A 146 -17.45 0.48 20.88
CA VAL A 146 -17.02 0.76 19.50
C VAL A 146 -15.51 0.93 19.38
N ASP A 147 -14.76 0.76 20.48
CA ASP A 147 -13.31 0.79 20.46
C ASP A 147 -12.76 -0.35 19.60
N ASP A 148 -11.73 -0.06 18.80
CA ASP A 148 -11.04 -0.99 17.88
C ASP A 148 -11.99 -1.65 16.85
N THR A 149 -13.05 -0.95 16.45
CA THR A 149 -14.00 -1.43 15.44
C THR A 149 -13.76 -0.81 14.06
N TYR A 150 -14.12 -1.59 13.01
CA TYR A 150 -14.19 -1.06 11.65
C TYR A 150 -15.62 -0.67 11.31
N GLU A 151 -15.79 0.58 10.87
CA GLU A 151 -17.09 1.15 10.51
C GLU A 151 -17.10 1.61 9.05
N ILE A 152 -18.28 1.58 8.43
CA ILE A 152 -18.52 2.04 7.08
C ILE A 152 -19.67 3.01 7.12
N TYR A 153 -19.40 4.27 6.79
CA TYR A 153 -20.43 5.30 6.73
C TYR A 153 -20.69 5.74 5.29
N ARG A 154 -21.94 6.03 5.00
CA ARG A 154 -22.32 6.61 3.72
C ARG A 154 -22.26 8.13 3.81
N GLY A 155 -21.24 8.71 3.18
CA GLY A 155 -21.08 10.17 3.13
C GLY A 155 -22.16 10.86 2.27
N ARG A 156 -22.19 12.19 2.33
CA ARG A 156 -23.15 13.05 1.61
C ARG A 156 -23.18 12.81 0.09
N SER A 157 -22.05 12.45 -0.50
CA SER A 157 -21.93 12.06 -1.92
C SER A 157 -22.46 10.65 -2.23
N SER A 158 -23.09 9.98 -1.27
CA SER A 158 -23.49 8.57 -1.32
C SER A 158 -22.35 7.57 -1.46
N LYS A 159 -21.09 8.00 -1.36
CA LYS A 159 -19.92 7.13 -1.30
C LYS A 159 -19.76 6.52 0.08
N LEU A 160 -19.25 5.30 0.14
CA LEU A 160 -18.94 4.60 1.38
C LEU A 160 -17.54 4.97 1.83
N VAL A 161 -17.40 5.40 3.08
CA VAL A 161 -16.14 5.80 3.72
C VAL A 161 -15.83 4.81 4.83
N ALA A 162 -14.60 4.32 4.89
CA ALA A 162 -14.15 3.40 5.93
C ALA A 162 -13.54 4.16 7.12
N TYR A 163 -13.84 3.67 8.31
CA TYR A 163 -13.25 4.14 9.56
C TYR A 163 -12.74 2.95 10.36
N HIS A 164 -11.66 3.15 11.10
CA HIS A 164 -11.17 2.24 12.12
C HIS A 164 -11.03 3.02 13.42
N ASP A 165 -11.66 2.54 14.47
CA ASP A 165 -11.68 3.21 15.78
C ASP A 165 -12.13 4.69 15.68
N GLY A 166 -13.09 4.96 14.80
CA GLY A 166 -13.62 6.30 14.54
C GLY A 166 -12.71 7.21 13.70
N ILE A 167 -11.56 6.74 13.24
CA ILE A 167 -10.63 7.50 12.38
C ILE A 167 -10.74 7.01 10.93
N PRO A 168 -10.74 7.89 9.91
CA PRO A 168 -10.75 7.48 8.51
C PRO A 168 -9.64 6.48 8.20
N TYR A 169 -9.97 5.35 7.57
CA TYR A 169 -9.09 4.22 7.35
C TYR A 169 -8.85 3.95 5.86
N SER A 170 -7.62 3.53 5.54
CA SER A 170 -7.23 3.04 4.20
C SER A 170 -6.58 1.68 4.31
N GLY A 171 -6.87 0.79 3.37
CA GLY A 171 -6.33 -0.56 3.33
C GLY A 171 -7.40 -1.65 3.39
N PHE A 172 -6.95 -2.89 3.50
CA PHE A 172 -7.83 -4.04 3.69
C PHE A 172 -8.30 -4.16 5.13
N PHE A 173 -9.57 -4.51 5.32
CA PHE A 173 -10.12 -4.80 6.63
C PHE A 173 -11.26 -5.82 6.56
N THR A 174 -11.66 -6.35 7.71
CA THR A 174 -12.77 -7.29 7.82
C THR A 174 -13.82 -6.75 8.77
N ARG A 175 -15.09 -6.75 8.34
CA ARG A 175 -16.24 -6.36 9.16
C ARG A 175 -17.38 -7.35 8.95
N GLY A 176 -17.95 -7.88 10.04
CA GLY A 176 -19.00 -8.88 9.96
C GLY A 176 -18.62 -10.14 9.17
N GLY A 177 -17.34 -10.53 9.18
CA GLY A 177 -16.83 -11.68 8.42
C GLY A 177 -16.64 -11.43 6.92
N GLN A 178 -16.93 -10.23 6.44
CA GLN A 178 -16.72 -9.82 5.03
C GLN A 178 -15.47 -8.97 4.90
N LYS A 179 -14.73 -9.13 3.79
CA LYS A 179 -13.50 -8.39 3.47
C LYS A 179 -13.80 -7.19 2.61
N TYR A 180 -13.14 -6.08 2.90
CA TYR A 180 -13.28 -4.78 2.22
C TYR A 180 -11.92 -4.19 1.92
N TYR A 181 -11.89 -3.21 1.02
CA TYR A 181 -10.73 -2.37 0.76
C TYR A 181 -11.14 -0.90 0.61
N ALA A 182 -10.48 -0.04 1.36
CA ALA A 182 -10.60 1.42 1.23
C ALA A 182 -9.34 1.99 0.58
N ASP A 183 -9.51 2.88 -0.39
CA ASP A 183 -8.42 3.56 -1.09
C ASP A 183 -7.73 4.64 -0.20
N SER A 184 -6.74 5.33 -0.77
CA SER A 184 -6.01 6.39 -0.06
C SER A 184 -6.85 7.62 0.28
N SER A 185 -8.07 7.72 -0.26
CA SER A 185 -9.06 8.73 0.09
C SER A 185 -10.09 8.21 1.09
N HIS A 186 -9.82 7.06 1.72
CA HIS A 186 -10.67 6.36 2.68
C HIS A 186 -12.00 5.85 2.11
N LEU A 187 -12.17 5.88 0.78
CA LEU A 187 -13.37 5.44 0.10
C LEU A 187 -13.32 3.94 -0.18
N LEU A 188 -14.42 3.23 0.08
CA LEU A 188 -14.55 1.84 -0.33
C LEU A 188 -14.51 1.74 -1.86
N VAL A 189 -13.71 0.79 -2.32
CA VAL A 189 -13.71 0.39 -3.73
C VAL A 189 -14.91 -0.51 -3.97
N CYS A 190 -15.85 -0.03 -4.81
CA CYS A 190 -17.14 -0.69 -5.07
C CYS A 190 -17.36 -0.92 -6.56
N SER A 191 -18.14 -1.96 -6.91
CA SER A 191 -18.58 -2.27 -8.28
C SER A 191 -17.47 -2.33 -9.30
N THR A 192 -16.29 -2.83 -8.94
CA THR A 192 -15.13 -2.87 -9.82
C THR A 192 -14.18 -4.01 -9.47
N SER A 193 -13.27 -4.30 -10.39
CA SER A 193 -12.11 -5.16 -10.14
C SER A 193 -10.83 -4.32 -10.23
N TRP A 194 -9.87 -4.62 -9.37
CA TRP A 194 -8.54 -4.00 -9.42
C TRP A 194 -7.47 -5.03 -9.12
N ARG A 195 -6.27 -4.73 -9.56
CA ARG A 195 -5.09 -5.56 -9.32
C ARG A 195 -4.18 -4.86 -8.32
N ASP A 196 -3.86 -5.56 -7.26
CA ASP A 196 -2.75 -5.18 -6.39
C ASP A 196 -1.43 -5.59 -7.05
N THR A 197 -0.63 -4.61 -7.43
CA THR A 197 0.64 -4.84 -8.15
C THR A 197 1.75 -5.39 -7.26
N GLU A 198 1.62 -5.28 -5.93
CA GLU A 198 2.61 -5.82 -4.99
C GLU A 198 2.35 -7.29 -4.68
N THR A 199 1.09 -7.66 -4.47
CA THR A 199 0.72 -9.05 -4.18
C THR A 199 0.43 -9.87 -5.43
N GLY A 200 0.10 -9.22 -6.55
CA GLY A 200 -0.32 -9.85 -7.78
C GLY A 200 -1.72 -10.45 -7.71
N ILE A 201 -2.51 -10.03 -6.72
CA ILE A 201 -3.88 -10.51 -6.54
C ILE A 201 -4.83 -9.56 -7.25
N GLU A 202 -5.77 -10.10 -7.98
CA GLU A 202 -6.92 -9.38 -8.53
C GLU A 202 -8.11 -9.57 -7.59
N TYR A 203 -8.69 -8.46 -7.20
CA TYR A 203 -9.86 -8.38 -6.33
C TYR A 203 -11.07 -7.91 -7.14
N THR A 204 -12.24 -8.39 -6.78
CA THR A 204 -13.51 -7.88 -7.30
C THR A 204 -14.41 -7.53 -6.13
N ALA A 205 -14.92 -6.30 -6.10
CA ALA A 205 -15.85 -5.84 -5.09
C ALA A 205 -17.24 -5.61 -5.70
N ASP A 206 -18.28 -5.91 -4.92
CA ASP A 206 -19.67 -5.63 -5.25
C ASP A 206 -20.07 -4.16 -5.04
N GLU A 207 -21.33 -3.84 -5.20
CA GLU A 207 -21.87 -2.49 -5.04
C GLU A 207 -21.79 -1.95 -3.60
N ASN A 208 -21.63 -2.83 -2.62
CA ASN A 208 -21.49 -2.48 -1.19
C ASN A 208 -20.03 -2.47 -0.74
N GLY A 209 -19.08 -2.72 -1.67
CA GLY A 209 -17.66 -2.77 -1.40
C GLY A 209 -17.16 -4.09 -0.81
N VAL A 210 -18.03 -5.11 -0.70
CA VAL A 210 -17.64 -6.44 -0.25
C VAL A 210 -16.77 -7.11 -1.32
N ILE A 211 -15.58 -7.57 -0.94
CA ILE A 211 -14.72 -8.34 -1.84
C ILE A 211 -15.34 -9.72 -2.02
N THR A 212 -15.86 -9.96 -3.23
CA THR A 212 -16.56 -11.19 -3.61
C THR A 212 -15.66 -12.19 -4.33
N ASN A 213 -14.54 -11.73 -4.88
CA ASN A 213 -13.56 -12.57 -5.55
C ASN A 213 -12.14 -12.07 -5.27
N GLU A 214 -11.24 -13.04 -5.07
CA GLU A 214 -9.82 -12.84 -4.82
C GLU A 214 -9.06 -13.94 -5.56
N ARG A 215 -8.24 -13.59 -6.55
CA ARG A 215 -7.47 -14.57 -7.33
C ARG A 215 -6.09 -14.04 -7.69
N HIS A 216 -5.09 -14.90 -7.72
CA HIS A 216 -3.79 -14.58 -8.28
C HIS A 216 -3.89 -14.35 -9.79
N VAL A 217 -3.20 -13.33 -10.28
CA VAL A 217 -3.14 -13.05 -11.71
C VAL A 217 -2.05 -13.91 -12.33
N ILE A 218 -2.40 -14.63 -13.39
CA ILE A 218 -1.45 -15.34 -14.25
C ILE A 218 -0.51 -14.31 -14.90
N GLY A 219 0.80 -14.58 -14.85
CA GLY A 219 1.80 -13.75 -15.50
C GLY A 219 2.78 -13.07 -14.54
N TRP A 220 3.42 -12.01 -15.04
CA TRP A 220 4.45 -11.30 -14.29
C TRP A 220 3.88 -10.44 -13.17
N VAL A 221 4.45 -10.61 -11.97
CA VAL A 221 4.10 -9.87 -10.74
C VAL A 221 5.39 -9.36 -10.11
N LYS A 222 5.40 -8.10 -9.69
CA LYS A 222 6.50 -7.52 -8.91
C LYS A 222 6.11 -7.43 -7.45
N ARG A 223 6.88 -8.08 -6.56
CA ARG A 223 6.69 -8.07 -5.11
C ARG A 223 8.01 -7.75 -4.42
N ASP A 224 8.03 -6.80 -3.50
CA ASP A 224 9.23 -6.39 -2.76
C ASP A 224 10.43 -6.07 -3.69
N GLY A 225 10.15 -5.41 -4.82
CA GLY A 225 11.16 -5.08 -5.83
C GLY A 225 11.64 -6.23 -6.70
N LYS A 226 11.21 -7.47 -6.46
CA LYS A 226 11.55 -8.69 -7.21
C LYS A 226 10.42 -9.07 -8.16
N TRP A 227 10.78 -9.68 -9.30
CA TRP A 227 9.82 -10.18 -10.27
C TRP A 227 9.59 -11.67 -10.10
N TYR A 228 8.32 -12.08 -10.19
CA TYR A 228 7.82 -13.46 -10.18
C TYR A 228 6.92 -13.67 -11.41
N TYR A 229 6.79 -14.92 -11.82
CA TYR A 229 5.79 -15.30 -12.82
C TYR A 229 4.85 -16.33 -12.22
N TYR A 230 3.55 -16.07 -12.25
CA TYR A 230 2.54 -16.97 -11.69
C TYR A 230 1.87 -17.79 -12.78
N ASN A 231 1.68 -19.09 -12.49
CA ASN A 231 0.90 -20.01 -13.29
C ASN A 231 -0.61 -19.85 -13.02
N ASP A 232 -1.39 -20.63 -13.79
CA ASP A 232 -2.84 -20.77 -13.59
C ASP A 232 -3.21 -21.55 -12.32
N ASP A 233 -2.26 -22.23 -11.70
CA ASP A 233 -2.40 -22.89 -10.39
C ASP A 233 -2.08 -21.99 -9.19
N GLU A 234 -1.92 -20.68 -9.44
CA GLU A 234 -1.65 -19.64 -8.43
C GLU A 234 -0.29 -19.80 -7.72
N THR A 235 0.59 -20.67 -8.21
CA THR A 235 1.93 -20.84 -7.67
C THR A 235 2.98 -20.05 -8.47
N PRO A 236 4.04 -19.54 -7.82
CA PRO A 236 5.15 -18.94 -8.53
C PRO A 236 5.83 -19.99 -9.41
N TYR A 237 6.04 -19.66 -10.68
CA TYR A 237 6.82 -20.50 -11.59
C TYR A 237 8.27 -20.57 -11.14
N THR A 238 8.89 -21.75 -11.30
CA THR A 238 10.31 -21.97 -11.04
C THR A 238 10.98 -22.67 -12.21
N GLY A 239 12.27 -22.40 -12.44
CA GLY A 239 13.00 -22.96 -13.55
C GLY A 239 12.97 -22.10 -14.82
N TRP A 240 13.23 -22.73 -15.96
CA TRP A 240 13.28 -22.08 -17.27
C TRP A 240 11.89 -21.73 -17.80
N LEU A 241 11.69 -20.49 -18.19
CA LEU A 241 10.44 -19.97 -18.73
C LEU A 241 10.69 -19.30 -20.09
N THR A 242 9.97 -19.70 -21.12
CA THR A 242 10.02 -19.06 -22.44
C THR A 242 8.68 -18.39 -22.75
N LEU A 243 8.72 -17.10 -22.98
CA LEU A 243 7.56 -16.28 -23.34
C LEU A 243 7.95 -15.36 -24.51
N ASP A 244 7.13 -15.28 -25.54
CA ASP A 244 7.31 -14.40 -26.68
C ASP A 244 8.76 -14.43 -27.25
N HIS A 245 9.30 -15.64 -27.44
CA HIS A 245 10.67 -15.90 -27.92
C HIS A 245 11.80 -15.40 -26.99
N LYS A 246 11.49 -15.05 -25.75
CA LYS A 246 12.45 -14.67 -24.73
C LYS A 246 12.51 -15.73 -23.64
N THR A 247 13.70 -15.99 -23.17
CA THR A 247 13.94 -17.01 -22.15
C THR A 247 14.32 -16.32 -20.84
N TYR A 248 13.70 -16.78 -19.76
CA TYR A 248 13.89 -16.31 -18.39
C TYR A 248 14.22 -17.51 -17.49
N TYR A 249 14.77 -17.24 -16.32
CA TYR A 249 14.93 -18.26 -15.29
C TYR A 249 14.39 -17.73 -13.96
N LEU A 250 13.52 -18.52 -13.32
CA LEU A 250 12.99 -18.24 -11.99
C LEU A 250 13.68 -19.21 -11.02
N GLY A 251 14.27 -18.69 -9.94
CA GLY A 251 14.91 -19.48 -8.91
C GLY A 251 13.96 -20.42 -8.18
N ALA A 252 14.48 -21.25 -7.30
CA ALA A 252 13.66 -22.13 -6.46
C ALA A 252 12.71 -21.36 -5.52
N ASP A 253 13.02 -20.08 -5.26
CA ASP A 253 12.18 -19.12 -4.52
C ASP A 253 11.18 -18.39 -5.43
N GLY A 254 11.11 -18.73 -6.72
CA GLY A 254 10.27 -18.07 -7.73
C GLY A 254 10.77 -16.72 -8.22
N VAL A 255 11.92 -16.23 -7.73
CA VAL A 255 12.45 -14.92 -8.12
C VAL A 255 13.11 -14.99 -9.50
N MET A 256 12.78 -14.05 -10.37
CA MET A 256 13.38 -13.90 -11.70
C MET A 256 14.88 -13.57 -11.61
N ALA A 257 15.70 -14.35 -12.29
CA ALA A 257 17.12 -14.14 -12.37
C ALA A 257 17.48 -12.88 -13.18
N THR A 258 18.48 -12.15 -12.73
CA THR A 258 19.11 -11.02 -13.44
C THR A 258 20.62 -11.07 -13.24
N GLY A 259 21.39 -10.58 -14.20
CA GLY A 259 22.86 -10.64 -14.13
C GLY A 259 23.38 -12.07 -14.33
N TRP A 260 24.52 -12.37 -13.71
CA TRP A 260 25.15 -13.68 -13.81
C TRP A 260 24.45 -14.73 -12.94
N LEU A 261 24.22 -15.91 -13.53
CA LEU A 261 23.66 -17.09 -12.86
C LEU A 261 24.57 -18.29 -13.13
N LEU A 262 24.99 -18.98 -12.07
CA LEU A 262 25.59 -20.31 -12.16
C LEU A 262 24.52 -21.37 -11.91
N LEU A 263 24.30 -22.23 -12.90
CA LEU A 263 23.32 -23.31 -12.84
C LEU A 263 23.95 -24.59 -13.40
N ASP A 264 23.97 -25.65 -12.60
CA ASP A 264 24.50 -26.98 -12.93
C ASP A 264 25.96 -26.98 -13.44
N GLY A 265 26.75 -25.98 -13.05
CA GLY A 265 28.14 -25.78 -13.43
C GLY A 265 28.37 -24.85 -14.61
N ASP A 266 27.31 -24.40 -15.28
CA ASP A 266 27.34 -23.50 -16.41
C ASP A 266 26.94 -22.08 -16.00
N TYR A 267 27.57 -21.06 -16.59
CA TYR A 267 27.23 -19.66 -16.38
C TYR A 267 26.31 -19.15 -17.49
N TYR A 268 25.28 -18.43 -17.07
CA TYR A 268 24.33 -17.72 -17.90
C TYR A 268 24.32 -16.24 -17.51
N TYR A 269 23.89 -15.37 -18.41
CA TYR A 269 23.72 -13.96 -18.12
C TYR A 269 22.33 -13.48 -18.54
N PHE A 270 21.66 -12.80 -17.61
CA PHE A 270 20.33 -12.23 -17.82
C PHE A 270 20.39 -10.69 -17.80
N SER A 271 19.62 -10.05 -18.65
CA SER A 271 19.48 -8.59 -18.64
C SER A 271 18.84 -8.11 -17.34
N GLY A 272 18.80 -6.79 -17.11
CA GLY A 272 18.07 -6.19 -16.00
C GLY A 272 16.56 -6.43 -16.07
N SER A 273 16.02 -6.73 -17.26
CA SER A 273 14.62 -7.16 -17.49
C SER A 273 14.41 -8.68 -17.42
N GLY A 274 15.43 -9.45 -17.03
CA GLY A 274 15.38 -10.90 -16.85
C GLY A 274 15.52 -11.74 -18.10
N GLU A 275 15.74 -11.13 -19.28
CA GLU A 275 15.89 -11.88 -20.53
C GLU A 275 17.30 -12.53 -20.60
N MET A 276 17.36 -13.85 -20.86
CA MET A 276 18.62 -14.55 -21.10
C MET A 276 19.34 -13.93 -22.29
N GLN A 277 20.60 -13.56 -22.11
CA GLN A 277 21.43 -12.99 -23.15
C GLN A 277 22.19 -14.08 -23.90
N THR A 278 22.41 -13.88 -25.18
CA THR A 278 23.17 -14.78 -26.06
C THR A 278 24.12 -13.97 -26.95
N GLY A 279 25.10 -14.64 -27.57
CA GLY A 279 26.08 -14.01 -28.43
C GLY A 279 27.10 -13.18 -27.64
N TRP A 280 27.70 -12.20 -28.29
CA TRP A 280 28.74 -11.35 -27.68
C TRP A 280 28.10 -10.33 -26.71
N GLN A 281 28.61 -10.32 -25.47
CA GLN A 281 28.17 -9.41 -24.41
C GLN A 281 29.35 -8.65 -23.83
N PHE A 282 29.21 -7.34 -23.63
CA PHE A 282 30.20 -6.50 -22.96
C PHE A 282 29.70 -6.17 -21.53
N ILE A 283 30.31 -6.85 -20.54
CA ILE A 283 29.85 -6.80 -19.15
C ILE A 283 31.04 -6.43 -18.26
N SER A 284 30.91 -5.42 -17.42
CA SER A 284 31.93 -4.96 -16.48
C SER A 284 33.32 -4.84 -17.13
N ASN A 285 33.41 -4.17 -18.29
CA ASN A 285 34.59 -3.90 -19.07
C ASN A 285 35.28 -5.13 -19.70
N ASN A 286 34.61 -6.29 -19.79
CA ASN A 286 35.08 -7.51 -20.42
C ASN A 286 34.07 -8.01 -21.46
N TRP A 287 34.60 -8.65 -22.50
CA TRP A 287 33.79 -9.34 -23.50
C TRP A 287 33.62 -10.81 -23.12
N TYR A 288 32.35 -11.27 -23.21
CA TYR A 288 31.99 -12.67 -23.04
C TYR A 288 31.22 -13.13 -24.27
N TYR A 289 31.24 -14.43 -24.52
CA TYR A 289 30.35 -15.02 -25.54
C TYR A 289 29.44 -16.05 -24.87
N LEU A 290 28.15 -15.86 -25.05
CA LEU A 290 27.12 -16.75 -24.58
C LEU A 290 26.59 -17.53 -25.78
N ALA A 291 26.63 -18.85 -25.76
CA ALA A 291 26.23 -19.70 -26.89
C ALA A 291 24.80 -19.34 -27.33
N LYS A 292 24.60 -19.20 -28.64
CA LYS A 292 23.33 -18.69 -29.19
C LYS A 292 22.16 -19.64 -28.98
N ASP A 293 22.45 -20.93 -28.92
CA ASP A 293 21.47 -22.02 -28.79
C ASP A 293 21.17 -22.36 -27.32
N THR A 294 22.17 -22.26 -26.45
CA THR A 294 22.03 -22.67 -25.03
C THR A 294 22.10 -21.54 -24.03
N GLY A 295 22.68 -20.38 -24.38
CA GLY A 295 22.99 -19.29 -23.45
C GLY A 295 24.20 -19.54 -22.56
N ILE A 296 24.88 -20.69 -22.68
CA ILE A 296 26.03 -21.06 -21.85
C ILE A 296 27.26 -20.19 -22.21
N MET A 297 27.91 -19.66 -21.20
CA MET A 297 29.11 -18.84 -21.35
C MET A 297 30.29 -19.68 -21.84
N TYR A 298 30.97 -19.23 -22.91
CA TYR A 298 32.23 -19.82 -23.30
C TYR A 298 33.34 -19.50 -22.28
N SER A 299 34.09 -20.51 -21.92
CA SER A 299 35.22 -20.39 -21.00
C SER A 299 36.36 -21.40 -21.34
N SER A 300 37.53 -21.20 -20.76
CA SER A 300 38.61 -22.18 -20.73
C SER A 300 39.11 -22.66 -22.10
N GLY A 301 39.58 -21.76 -22.92
CA GLY A 301 40.30 -22.17 -24.11
C GLY A 301 39.86 -21.52 -25.41
N TRP A 302 40.09 -22.24 -26.51
CA TRP A 302 39.78 -21.77 -27.85
C TRP A 302 38.35 -22.12 -28.23
N HIS A 303 37.60 -21.12 -28.71
CA HIS A 303 36.28 -21.32 -29.26
C HIS A 303 36.18 -20.58 -30.61
N ALA A 304 35.53 -21.23 -31.57
CA ALA A 304 35.22 -20.61 -32.86
C ALA A 304 33.89 -19.86 -32.77
N ASP A 305 33.83 -18.61 -33.15
CA ASP A 305 32.58 -17.94 -33.40
C ASP A 305 31.79 -18.68 -34.49
N PRO A 306 30.56 -19.12 -34.23
CA PRO A 306 29.82 -19.98 -35.15
C PRO A 306 29.52 -19.32 -36.50
N GLU A 307 29.44 -18.01 -36.56
CA GLU A 307 29.10 -17.26 -37.77
C GLU A 307 30.36 -16.86 -38.57
N THR A 308 31.29 -16.22 -37.89
CA THR A 308 32.46 -15.67 -38.53
C THR A 308 33.61 -16.68 -38.68
N LYS A 309 33.49 -17.83 -37.99
CA LYS A 309 34.58 -18.85 -37.86
C LYS A 309 35.87 -18.31 -37.28
N THR A 310 35.84 -17.12 -36.70
CA THR A 310 36.99 -16.52 -36.02
C THR A 310 37.25 -17.24 -34.69
N MET A 311 38.49 -17.62 -34.46
CA MET A 311 38.91 -18.24 -33.20
C MET A 311 39.19 -17.17 -32.13
N TYR A 312 38.58 -17.34 -30.96
CA TYR A 312 38.78 -16.55 -29.77
C TYR A 312 39.30 -17.43 -28.63
N TYR A 313 40.08 -16.87 -27.74
CA TYR A 313 40.50 -17.54 -26.52
C TYR A 313 39.79 -16.93 -25.33
N PHE A 314 39.19 -17.78 -24.53
CA PHE A 314 38.50 -17.39 -23.30
C PHE A 314 39.28 -17.87 -22.07
N TYR A 315 39.42 -17.01 -21.09
CA TYR A 315 39.96 -17.38 -19.79
C TYR A 315 38.99 -18.32 -19.05
N THR A 316 39.49 -18.99 -18.00
CA THR A 316 38.66 -19.87 -17.15
C THR A 316 37.47 -19.17 -16.52
N TRP A 317 37.57 -17.88 -16.32
CA TRP A 317 36.48 -17.04 -15.81
C TRP A 317 35.55 -16.48 -16.92
N GLY A 318 35.71 -16.89 -18.15
CA GLY A 318 34.83 -16.61 -19.28
C GLY A 318 35.14 -15.35 -20.09
N GLY A 319 36.02 -14.49 -19.66
CA GLY A 319 36.39 -13.28 -20.43
C GLY A 319 37.21 -13.62 -21.67
N ALA A 320 36.95 -12.95 -22.79
CA ALA A 320 37.74 -13.09 -24.01
C ALA A 320 39.11 -12.40 -23.88
N ALA A 321 40.16 -13.07 -24.31
CA ALA A 321 41.53 -12.49 -24.35
C ALA A 321 41.54 -11.36 -25.40
N ARG A 322 41.94 -10.16 -24.98
CA ARG A 322 41.99 -8.96 -25.82
C ARG A 322 43.19 -8.10 -25.44
N ASN A 323 43.77 -7.43 -26.42
CA ASN A 323 44.87 -6.47 -26.23
C ASN A 323 45.98 -7.01 -25.29
N THR A 324 46.30 -8.29 -25.45
CA THR A 324 47.25 -9.01 -24.59
C THR A 324 48.09 -9.99 -25.40
N THR A 325 49.15 -10.49 -24.78
CA THR A 325 49.94 -11.60 -25.33
C THR A 325 49.98 -12.72 -24.32
N LEU A 326 49.50 -13.89 -24.71
CA LEU A 326 49.51 -15.09 -23.89
C LEU A 326 50.53 -16.10 -24.44
N THR A 327 51.09 -16.92 -23.56
CA THR A 327 51.85 -18.12 -23.95
C THR A 327 50.93 -19.33 -23.80
N LEU A 328 50.51 -19.90 -24.92
CA LEU A 328 49.59 -21.02 -24.97
C LEU A 328 50.33 -22.19 -25.61
N ASN A 329 50.43 -23.32 -24.92
CA ASN A 329 51.15 -24.51 -25.34
C ASN A 329 52.58 -24.22 -25.85
N GLY A 330 53.28 -23.26 -25.20
CA GLY A 330 54.64 -22.84 -25.57
C GLY A 330 54.74 -21.77 -26.66
N TYR A 331 53.63 -21.40 -27.29
CA TYR A 331 53.56 -20.39 -28.36
C TYR A 331 53.07 -19.04 -27.84
N ARG A 332 53.71 -17.97 -28.24
CA ARG A 332 53.27 -16.61 -27.90
C ARG A 332 52.23 -16.14 -28.90
N VAL A 333 51.00 -15.95 -28.43
CA VAL A 333 49.86 -15.48 -29.21
C VAL A 333 49.50 -14.06 -28.79
N LYS A 334 49.52 -13.11 -29.71
CA LYS A 334 49.11 -11.73 -29.47
C LYS A 334 47.67 -11.52 -29.90
N PHE A 335 46.81 -11.11 -28.96
CA PHE A 335 45.42 -10.78 -29.17
C PHE A 335 45.28 -9.28 -29.43
N LEU A 336 44.51 -8.93 -30.43
CA LEU A 336 44.13 -7.56 -30.78
C LEU A 336 43.03 -7.01 -29.85
N SER A 337 42.75 -5.73 -29.95
CA SER A 337 41.73 -5.07 -29.12
C SER A 337 40.31 -5.66 -29.28
N TRP A 338 40.02 -6.24 -30.42
CA TRP A 338 38.73 -6.90 -30.69
C TRP A 338 38.74 -8.42 -30.41
N GLY A 339 39.85 -8.97 -29.89
CA GLY A 339 39.95 -10.38 -29.45
C GLY A 339 40.49 -11.35 -30.48
N GLY A 340 40.59 -10.95 -31.74
CA GLY A 340 41.25 -11.76 -32.77
C GLY A 340 42.76 -11.77 -32.63
N ILE A 341 43.42 -12.76 -33.25
CA ILE A 341 44.87 -12.89 -33.18
C ILE A 341 45.62 -12.01 -34.18
N SER A 342 46.81 -11.58 -33.79
CA SER A 342 47.74 -10.82 -34.65
C SER A 342 48.73 -11.78 -35.32
N GLY A 343 48.49 -12.08 -36.58
CA GLY A 343 49.36 -12.97 -37.37
C GLY A 343 48.73 -14.34 -37.57
N SER A 344 49.42 -15.17 -38.37
CA SER A 344 48.97 -16.55 -38.64
C SER A 344 49.75 -17.51 -37.77
N THR A 345 49.10 -18.53 -37.24
CA THR A 345 49.72 -19.57 -36.40
C THR A 345 48.92 -20.86 -36.46
N TRP A 346 49.58 -21.96 -36.13
CA TRP A 346 48.88 -23.23 -35.90
C TRP A 346 48.40 -23.31 -34.44
N LEU A 347 47.19 -23.69 -34.25
CA LEU A 347 46.54 -23.91 -32.94
C LEU A 347 46.04 -25.33 -32.83
N TYR A 348 46.33 -25.99 -31.69
CA TYR A 348 45.76 -27.29 -31.37
C TYR A 348 44.51 -27.11 -30.51
N HIS A 349 43.36 -27.64 -30.97
CA HIS A 349 42.10 -27.60 -30.26
C HIS A 349 41.25 -28.85 -30.60
N ASP A 350 40.66 -29.44 -29.57
CA ASP A 350 39.78 -30.63 -29.67
C ASP A 350 40.38 -31.80 -30.51
N GLY A 351 41.65 -32.09 -30.29
CA GLY A 351 42.32 -33.21 -30.97
C GLY A 351 42.77 -32.90 -32.39
N ALA A 352 42.61 -31.70 -32.92
CA ALA A 352 42.96 -31.28 -34.26
C ALA A 352 43.87 -30.03 -34.26
N TRP A 353 44.67 -29.92 -35.32
CA TRP A 353 45.48 -28.73 -35.58
C TRP A 353 44.73 -27.82 -36.53
N TYR A 354 44.57 -26.53 -36.15
CA TYR A 354 43.96 -25.49 -36.96
C TYR A 354 45.02 -24.44 -37.36
N TYR A 355 45.10 -24.14 -38.62
CA TYR A 355 45.90 -23.01 -39.11
C TYR A 355 45.07 -21.74 -39.07
N VAL A 356 45.36 -20.87 -38.13
CA VAL A 356 44.62 -19.62 -37.98
C VAL A 356 45.37 -18.52 -38.73
N GLN A 357 44.75 -18.00 -39.78
CA GLN A 357 45.24 -16.85 -40.51
C GLN A 357 44.79 -15.54 -39.82
N LYS A 358 45.44 -14.44 -40.16
CA LYS A 358 45.34 -13.11 -39.57
C LYS A 358 43.88 -12.64 -39.29
N TYR A 359 42.84 -13.24 -39.89
CA TYR A 359 41.45 -12.87 -39.75
C TYR A 359 40.42 -14.02 -39.87
N SER A 360 40.88 -15.24 -40.06
CA SER A 360 39.97 -16.40 -40.21
C SER A 360 40.68 -17.71 -39.84
N CYS A 361 39.91 -18.67 -39.34
CA CYS A 361 40.36 -20.04 -39.21
C CYS A 361 40.15 -20.77 -40.56
N VAL A 362 41.18 -21.37 -41.08
CA VAL A 362 41.11 -22.26 -42.26
C VAL A 362 41.41 -23.67 -41.73
N THR A 363 40.40 -24.53 -41.86
CA THR A 363 40.55 -25.98 -41.54
C THR A 363 41.38 -26.69 -42.58
#